data_7ee29ff26386619a6ec6fad343342551
#
_entry.id   7ee29ff26386619a6ec6fad343342551
#
_cell.length_a   1.000
_cell.length_b   1.000
_cell.length_c   1.000
_cell.angle_alpha   90.00
_cell.angle_beta   90.00
_cell.angle_gamma   90.00
#
_symmetry.space_group_name_H-M   'P 1'
#
loop_
_entity.id
_entity.type
_entity.pdbx_description
1 polymer ?
#
loop_
_entity_poly.entity_id
_entity_poly.type
_entity_poly.pdbx_seq_one_letter_code
_entity_poly.pdbx_strand_id
1 'polypeptide(L)'
;MDRRQLIAGTAALALLGSRAVAQDVVASGIRPDFLPVEVPIQPGIAPGEIHVVPDTFMLYWTLPGARAIRYMVGIGRPGLYEAGEFYVGAKKEWPSWTPTPEMIERDPEAYAQYADGMPGGPDNPLGARALYLFEPGRGDTFLRIHGTNAPGTIGTAVSNGCARLVNDQAVDLYNRVPLQARVVLYPQTV
;
A
#
# COMPACT_ATOMS: atom_id res chain seq x y z
N MET A 1 -3.34 17.09 -9.43
CA MET A 1 -1.98 16.70 -9.94
C MET A 1 -2.15 15.48 -10.81
N ASP A 2 -1.58 15.47 -11.99
CA ASP A 2 -1.73 14.34 -12.91
C ASP A 2 -0.75 13.21 -12.51
N ARG A 3 -1.22 11.95 -12.49
CA ARG A 3 -0.41 10.74 -12.22
C ARG A 3 0.79 10.60 -13.17
N ARG A 4 0.71 11.16 -14.39
CA ARG A 4 1.82 11.21 -15.35
C ARG A 4 3.03 11.98 -14.82
N GLN A 5 2.81 12.87 -13.88
CA GLN A 5 3.87 13.67 -13.27
C GLN A 5 4.71 12.89 -12.25
N LEU A 6 4.18 11.78 -11.70
CA LEU A 6 4.93 10.95 -10.76
C LEU A 6 5.93 10.02 -11.44
N ILE A 7 5.64 9.62 -12.70
CA ILE A 7 6.34 8.53 -13.41
C ILE A 7 7.39 9.02 -14.42
N ALA A 8 7.39 10.32 -14.80
CA ALA A 8 8.25 10.87 -15.85
C ALA A 8 9.71 11.08 -15.40
N GLY A 9 10.28 10.09 -14.75
CA GLY A 9 11.69 10.01 -14.39
C GLY A 9 12.33 8.75 -14.95
N THR A 10 12.27 8.55 -16.26
CA THR A 10 13.12 7.58 -16.95
C THR A 10 14.38 8.27 -17.44
N ALA A 11 15.49 7.96 -16.83
CA ALA A 11 16.75 7.65 -17.46
C ALA A 11 17.92 7.79 -16.53
N ALA A 12 18.60 6.70 -16.37
CA ALA A 12 20.04 6.51 -16.32
C ALA A 12 20.85 7.25 -15.23
N LEU A 13 21.67 6.44 -14.62
CA LEU A 13 22.90 6.66 -13.85
C LEU A 13 22.71 6.90 -12.34
N ALA A 14 23.07 5.94 -11.58
CA ALA A 14 24.38 5.72 -10.98
C ALA A 14 24.31 4.52 -10.06
N LEU A 15 24.98 3.47 -10.43
CA LEU A 15 25.48 2.42 -9.54
C LEU A 15 26.50 3.06 -8.62
N LEU A 16 26.16 3.26 -7.35
CA LEU A 16 27.11 3.31 -6.24
C LEU A 16 26.31 3.47 -4.92
N GLY A 17 26.27 2.42 -4.11
CA GLY A 17 26.00 2.55 -2.68
C GLY A 17 24.71 1.97 -2.11
N SER A 18 24.18 0.85 -2.60
CA SER A 18 23.03 0.19 -1.95
C SER A 18 23.21 -1.32 -1.75
N ARG A 19 24.39 -1.73 -1.26
CA ARG A 19 24.63 -3.16 -1.02
C ARG A 19 24.21 -3.70 0.35
N ALA A 20 23.86 -2.86 1.31
CA ALA A 20 23.60 -3.31 2.67
C ALA A 20 22.13 -3.69 2.95
N VAL A 21 21.16 -3.13 2.22
CA VAL A 21 19.74 -3.42 2.45
C VAL A 21 19.23 -4.63 1.66
N ALA A 22 19.94 -5.00 0.58
CA ALA A 22 19.53 -6.09 -0.31
C ALA A 22 19.77 -7.49 0.24
N GLN A 23 20.64 -7.68 1.23
CA GLN A 23 21.02 -9.01 1.71
C GLN A 23 20.04 -9.62 2.72
N ASP A 24 19.36 -8.80 3.52
CA ASP A 24 18.40 -9.31 4.53
C ASP A 24 17.00 -9.63 3.96
N VAL A 25 16.66 -9.07 2.80
CA VAL A 25 15.33 -9.20 2.21
C VAL A 25 15.20 -10.45 1.30
N VAL A 26 16.30 -10.99 0.82
CA VAL A 26 16.32 -12.22 -0.01
C VAL A 26 15.92 -13.47 0.80
N ALA A 27 15.98 -13.41 2.12
CA ALA A 27 15.55 -14.50 3.00
C ALA A 27 14.03 -14.70 3.06
N SER A 28 13.23 -13.71 2.65
CA SER A 28 11.76 -13.74 2.73
C SER A 28 11.06 -14.33 1.49
N GLY A 29 11.80 -14.80 0.48
CA GLY A 29 11.21 -15.33 -0.76
C GLY A 29 10.54 -14.28 -1.67
N ILE A 30 10.79 -12.99 -1.41
CA ILE A 30 10.28 -11.89 -2.22
C ILE A 30 11.10 -11.78 -3.51
N ARG A 31 10.43 -11.63 -4.65
CA ARG A 31 11.11 -11.37 -5.92
C ARG A 31 11.95 -10.09 -5.83
N PRO A 32 13.18 -10.08 -6.37
CA PRO A 32 14.07 -8.91 -6.29
C PRO A 32 13.48 -7.62 -6.86
N ASP A 33 12.65 -7.73 -7.90
CA ASP A 33 11.93 -6.60 -8.52
C ASP A 33 10.82 -6.00 -7.62
N PHE A 34 10.44 -6.68 -6.56
CA PHE A 34 9.45 -6.23 -5.57
C PHE A 34 10.09 -5.50 -4.38
N LEU A 35 11.41 -5.46 -4.31
CA LEU A 35 12.09 -4.79 -3.20
C LEU A 35 11.84 -3.28 -3.21
N PRO A 36 11.72 -2.65 -2.02
CA PRO A 36 11.67 -1.20 -1.93
C PRO A 36 12.92 -0.57 -2.53
N VAL A 37 12.72 0.42 -3.38
CA VAL A 37 13.81 1.13 -4.06
C VAL A 37 13.58 2.64 -3.97
N GLU A 38 14.63 3.38 -3.62
CA GLU A 38 14.60 4.82 -3.69
C GLU A 38 14.72 5.27 -5.16
N VAL A 39 13.79 6.11 -5.59
CA VAL A 39 13.69 6.60 -6.97
C VAL A 39 13.52 8.12 -7.00
N PRO A 40 13.98 8.80 -8.05
CA PRO A 40 13.65 10.19 -8.29
C PRO A 40 12.16 10.32 -8.67
N ILE A 41 11.55 11.42 -8.24
CA ILE A 41 10.19 11.80 -8.61
C ILE A 41 10.17 13.23 -9.15
N GLN A 42 9.04 13.66 -9.70
CA GLN A 42 8.87 15.04 -10.17
C GLN A 42 9.05 16.04 -9.02
N PRO A 43 9.78 17.15 -9.23
CA PRO A 43 9.84 18.24 -8.28
C PRO A 43 8.45 18.83 -8.01
N GLY A 44 8.26 19.36 -6.78
CA GLY A 44 7.01 20.01 -6.39
C GLY A 44 6.04 19.11 -5.62
N ILE A 45 6.34 17.81 -5.48
CA ILE A 45 5.60 16.91 -4.58
C ILE A 45 6.20 17.07 -3.16
N ALA A 46 5.34 17.31 -2.18
CA ALA A 46 5.77 17.49 -0.80
C ALA A 46 6.36 16.19 -0.24
N PRO A 47 7.39 16.23 0.60
CA PRO A 47 7.87 15.06 1.32
C PRO A 47 6.88 14.64 2.41
N GLY A 48 6.82 13.35 2.73
CA GLY A 48 5.96 12.81 3.77
C GLY A 48 4.53 12.52 3.31
N GLU A 49 4.35 12.26 2.02
CA GLU A 49 3.08 11.85 1.44
C GLU A 49 3.15 10.43 0.86
N ILE A 50 2.01 9.74 0.84
CA ILE A 50 1.84 8.45 0.15
C ILE A 50 1.10 8.70 -1.16
N HIS A 51 1.62 8.14 -2.26
CA HIS A 51 0.98 8.16 -3.57
C HIS A 51 0.86 6.73 -4.11
N VAL A 52 -0.36 6.27 -4.38
CA VAL A 52 -0.63 4.95 -4.97
C VAL A 52 -1.02 5.13 -6.43
N VAL A 53 -0.22 4.57 -7.33
CA VAL A 53 -0.45 4.59 -8.79
C VAL A 53 -0.93 3.19 -9.21
N PRO A 54 -2.24 2.98 -9.34
CA PRO A 54 -2.82 1.66 -9.49
C PRO A 54 -2.43 0.98 -10.81
N ASP A 55 -2.32 1.73 -11.90
CA ASP A 55 -2.01 1.19 -13.22
C ASP A 55 -0.62 0.52 -13.30
N THR A 56 0.28 0.87 -12.38
CA THR A 56 1.62 0.29 -12.31
C THR A 56 1.83 -0.58 -11.08
N PHE A 57 0.81 -0.71 -10.23
CA PHE A 57 0.90 -1.42 -8.95
C PHE A 57 1.98 -0.88 -8.04
N MET A 58 2.17 0.46 -8.00
CA MET A 58 3.22 1.09 -7.22
C MET A 58 2.65 2.02 -6.15
N LEU A 59 3.29 2.00 -4.99
CA LEU A 59 3.13 2.96 -3.92
C LEU A 59 4.45 3.71 -3.74
N TYR A 60 4.36 5.02 -3.56
CA TYR A 60 5.51 5.90 -3.33
C TYR A 60 5.36 6.58 -1.97
N TRP A 61 6.36 6.46 -1.12
CA TRP A 61 6.55 7.29 0.07
C TRP A 61 7.52 8.41 -0.27
N THR A 62 7.06 9.66 -0.28
CA THR A 62 7.85 10.80 -0.74
C THR A 62 8.87 11.25 0.29
N LEU A 63 10.06 11.62 -0.18
CA LEU A 63 11.21 12.06 0.59
C LEU A 63 11.63 13.47 0.17
N PRO A 64 12.41 14.20 1.01
CA PRO A 64 13.04 15.44 0.61
C PRO A 64 13.93 15.27 -0.64
N GLY A 65 14.04 16.33 -1.44
CA GLY A 65 14.92 16.35 -2.61
C GLY A 65 14.35 15.65 -3.85
N ALA A 66 13.01 15.68 -4.02
CA ALA A 66 12.31 15.07 -5.15
C ALA A 66 12.65 13.58 -5.32
N ARG A 67 12.59 12.84 -4.24
CA ARG A 67 12.81 11.38 -4.17
C ARG A 67 11.62 10.70 -3.49
N ALA A 68 11.50 9.41 -3.69
CA ALA A 68 10.53 8.58 -2.99
C ALA A 68 11.07 7.16 -2.81
N ILE A 69 10.60 6.45 -1.78
CA ILE A 69 10.73 5.00 -1.70
C ILE A 69 9.54 4.41 -2.44
N ARG A 70 9.81 3.61 -3.45
CA ARG A 70 8.82 2.90 -4.26
C ARG A 70 8.64 1.49 -3.72
N TYR A 71 7.40 1.09 -3.49
CA TYR A 71 6.98 -0.26 -3.11
C TYR A 71 6.06 -0.83 -4.19
N MET A 72 6.12 -2.14 -4.44
CA MET A 72 5.09 -2.81 -5.22
C MET A 72 3.91 -3.17 -4.33
N VAL A 73 2.68 -2.95 -4.84
CA VAL A 73 1.43 -3.19 -4.10
C VAL A 73 0.45 -4.04 -4.89
N GLY A 74 -0.38 -4.81 -4.18
CA GLY A 74 -1.65 -5.29 -4.72
C GLY A 74 -2.73 -4.24 -4.47
N ILE A 75 -3.69 -4.10 -5.37
CA ILE A 75 -4.75 -3.09 -5.29
C ILE A 75 -6.15 -3.70 -5.35
N GLY A 76 -7.17 -2.85 -5.20
CA GLY A 76 -8.57 -3.21 -5.40
C GLY A 76 -8.84 -3.71 -6.81
N ARG A 77 -9.67 -4.75 -6.94
CA ARG A 77 -10.17 -5.20 -8.23
C ARG A 77 -10.99 -4.08 -8.89
N PRO A 78 -11.18 -4.11 -10.23
CA PRO A 78 -12.00 -3.14 -10.92
C PRO A 78 -13.39 -3.00 -10.27
N GLY A 79 -13.85 -1.74 -10.11
CA GLY A 79 -15.11 -1.41 -9.47
C GLY A 79 -15.10 -1.40 -7.93
N LEU A 80 -14.02 -1.83 -7.27
CA LEU A 80 -13.86 -1.76 -5.82
C LEU A 80 -12.72 -0.83 -5.37
N TYR A 81 -11.84 -0.45 -6.29
CA TYR A 81 -10.79 0.52 -6.00
C TYR A 81 -11.40 1.93 -5.95
N GLU A 82 -11.15 2.66 -4.87
CA GLU A 82 -11.61 4.04 -4.68
C GLU A 82 -10.42 5.00 -4.79
N ALA A 83 -10.47 5.90 -5.77
CA ALA A 83 -9.49 6.97 -5.93
C ALA A 83 -9.89 8.19 -5.09
N GLY A 84 -8.92 8.94 -4.59
CA GLY A 84 -9.19 10.12 -3.79
C GLY A 84 -8.00 10.60 -2.98
N GLU A 85 -8.27 11.60 -2.14
CA GLU A 85 -7.30 12.14 -1.19
C GLU A 85 -7.75 11.81 0.23
N PHE A 86 -6.84 11.24 0.98
CA PHE A 86 -7.07 10.73 2.33
C PHE A 86 -5.92 11.17 3.25
N TYR A 87 -6.07 10.87 4.52
CA TYR A 87 -4.99 10.96 5.48
C TYR A 87 -4.93 9.71 6.37
N VAL A 88 -3.77 9.44 6.94
CA VAL A 88 -3.59 8.34 7.89
C VAL A 88 -4.20 8.75 9.23
N GLY A 89 -5.42 8.30 9.53
CA GLY A 89 -6.12 8.62 10.77
C GLY A 89 -5.79 7.69 11.93
N ALA A 90 -5.40 6.45 11.63
CA ALA A 90 -4.99 5.46 12.64
C ALA A 90 -3.95 4.49 12.08
N LYS A 91 -3.21 3.85 12.98
CA LYS A 91 -2.19 2.84 12.66
C LYS A 91 -2.35 1.66 13.61
N LYS A 92 -2.24 0.42 13.11
CA LYS A 92 -2.30 -0.78 13.97
C LYS A 92 -1.26 -1.81 13.58
N GLU A 93 -0.68 -2.40 14.61
CA GLU A 93 0.14 -3.60 14.52
C GLU A 93 -0.77 -4.82 14.69
N TRP A 94 -0.57 -5.83 13.86
CA TRP A 94 -1.36 -7.05 13.86
C TRP A 94 -2.87 -6.77 14.04
N PRO A 95 -3.48 -6.01 13.13
CA PRO A 95 -4.87 -5.58 13.26
C PRO A 95 -5.81 -6.79 13.22
N SER A 96 -6.86 -6.77 14.02
CA SER A 96 -8.02 -7.64 13.78
C SER A 96 -8.72 -7.25 12.49
N TRP A 97 -9.35 -8.21 11.83
CA TRP A 97 -10.09 -8.00 10.61
C TRP A 97 -11.51 -8.56 10.73
N THR A 98 -12.48 -7.81 10.24
CA THR A 98 -13.85 -8.26 10.08
C THR A 98 -14.28 -7.87 8.67
N PRO A 99 -14.83 -8.81 7.87
CA PRO A 99 -15.39 -8.47 6.56
C PRO A 99 -16.54 -7.48 6.73
N THR A 100 -16.67 -6.56 5.77
CA THR A 100 -17.83 -5.66 5.75
C THR A 100 -19.09 -6.43 5.34
N PRO A 101 -20.30 -5.95 5.69
CA PRO A 101 -21.56 -6.57 5.23
C PRO A 101 -21.60 -6.77 3.71
N GLU A 102 -21.12 -5.77 2.95
CA GLU A 102 -21.07 -5.82 1.48
C GLU A 102 -20.08 -6.87 0.95
N MET A 103 -19.02 -7.17 1.69
CA MET A 103 -18.10 -8.28 1.35
C MET A 103 -18.81 -9.63 1.53
N ILE A 104 -19.52 -9.79 2.63
CA ILE A 104 -20.27 -11.03 2.92
C ILE A 104 -21.40 -11.21 1.89
N GLU A 105 -22.15 -10.17 1.58
CA GLU A 105 -23.22 -10.20 0.58
C GLU A 105 -22.70 -10.57 -0.81
N ARG A 106 -21.56 -10.02 -1.20
CA ARG A 106 -20.95 -10.25 -2.52
C ARG A 106 -20.35 -11.64 -2.68
N ASP A 107 -19.80 -12.19 -1.62
CA ASP A 107 -19.11 -13.49 -1.64
C ASP A 107 -19.27 -14.19 -0.27
N PRO A 108 -20.47 -14.73 0.02
CA PRO A 108 -20.74 -15.36 1.32
C PRO A 108 -19.90 -16.61 1.58
N GLU A 109 -19.52 -17.35 0.52
CA GLU A 109 -18.69 -18.55 0.67
C GLU A 109 -17.29 -18.21 1.21
N ALA A 110 -16.72 -17.08 0.77
CA ALA A 110 -15.42 -16.62 1.22
C ALA A 110 -15.45 -15.95 2.60
N TYR A 111 -16.51 -15.19 2.91
CA TYR A 111 -16.48 -14.25 4.02
C TYR A 111 -17.43 -14.54 5.18
N ALA A 112 -18.56 -15.28 5.00
CA ALA A 112 -19.55 -15.46 6.06
C ALA A 112 -18.97 -16.17 7.30
N GLN A 113 -18.01 -17.06 7.12
CA GLN A 113 -17.33 -17.75 8.23
C GLN A 113 -16.54 -16.79 9.15
N TYR A 114 -16.25 -15.59 8.69
CA TYR A 114 -15.49 -14.56 9.43
C TYR A 114 -16.37 -13.38 9.88
N ALA A 115 -17.70 -13.53 9.87
CA ALA A 115 -18.65 -12.46 10.24
C ALA A 115 -18.40 -11.91 11.65
N ASP A 116 -17.96 -12.75 12.59
CA ASP A 116 -17.60 -12.37 13.96
C ASP A 116 -16.18 -11.79 14.08
N GLY A 117 -15.46 -11.70 12.95
CA GLY A 117 -14.10 -11.18 12.88
C GLY A 117 -13.02 -12.24 13.08
N MET A 118 -11.80 -11.83 12.74
CA MET A 118 -10.58 -12.62 12.88
C MET A 118 -9.56 -11.83 13.71
N PRO A 119 -8.94 -12.42 14.74
CA PRO A 119 -7.87 -11.74 15.49
C PRO A 119 -6.67 -11.45 14.60
N GLY A 120 -5.84 -10.50 15.03
CA GLY A 120 -4.56 -10.22 14.37
C GLY A 120 -3.63 -11.42 14.45
N GLY A 121 -2.90 -11.67 13.37
CA GLY A 121 -1.97 -12.80 13.29
C GLY A 121 -1.50 -13.08 11.86
N PRO A 122 -0.61 -14.08 11.68
CA PRO A 122 -0.04 -14.42 10.37
C PRO A 122 -1.07 -14.79 9.30
N ASP A 123 -2.18 -15.41 9.72
CA ASP A 123 -3.26 -15.86 8.83
C ASP A 123 -4.28 -14.75 8.52
N ASN A 124 -4.17 -13.60 9.22
CA ASN A 124 -5.10 -12.48 9.03
C ASN A 124 -4.81 -11.76 7.70
N PRO A 125 -5.83 -11.48 6.87
CA PRO A 125 -5.65 -10.87 5.56
C PRO A 125 -5.06 -9.45 5.61
N LEU A 126 -5.14 -8.75 6.75
CA LEU A 126 -4.51 -7.44 6.92
C LEU A 126 -3.00 -7.52 7.24
N GLY A 127 -2.48 -8.72 7.52
CA GLY A 127 -1.07 -8.94 7.77
C GLY A 127 -0.54 -8.22 9.02
N ALA A 128 0.77 -7.93 9.01
CA ALA A 128 1.50 -7.47 10.17
C ALA A 128 1.19 -6.02 10.58
N ARG A 129 0.85 -5.14 9.63
CA ARG A 129 0.64 -3.69 9.86
C ARG A 129 -0.47 -3.15 8.98
N ALA A 130 -1.20 -2.16 9.49
CA ALA A 130 -2.19 -1.41 8.70
C ALA A 130 -2.16 0.09 9.02
N LEU A 131 -2.22 0.90 7.95
CA LEU A 131 -2.51 2.33 7.95
C LEU A 131 -3.98 2.49 7.57
N TYR A 132 -4.76 3.13 8.41
CA TYR A 132 -6.19 3.34 8.24
C TYR A 132 -6.40 4.69 7.58
N LEU A 133 -7.10 4.71 6.45
CA LEU A 133 -7.33 5.91 5.66
C LEU A 133 -8.63 6.58 6.07
N PHE A 134 -8.53 7.86 6.35
CA PHE A 134 -9.65 8.71 6.73
C PHE A 134 -9.82 9.83 5.70
N GLU A 135 -11.03 10.30 5.57
CA GLU A 135 -11.39 11.43 4.71
C GLU A 135 -12.08 12.50 5.54
N PRO A 136 -11.77 13.80 5.32
CA PRO A 136 -12.47 14.89 6.01
C PRO A 136 -13.98 14.83 5.78
N GLY A 137 -14.76 14.87 6.88
CA GLY A 137 -16.21 14.81 6.82
C GLY A 137 -16.83 13.40 6.72
N ARG A 138 -16.08 12.41 6.22
CA ARG A 138 -16.50 11.00 6.16
C ARG A 138 -16.00 10.18 7.35
N GLY A 139 -14.81 10.52 7.87
CA GLY A 139 -14.15 9.74 8.91
C GLY A 139 -13.40 8.52 8.35
N ASP A 140 -13.52 7.37 9.02
CA ASP A 140 -12.92 6.12 8.56
C ASP A 140 -13.58 5.64 7.26
N THR A 141 -12.80 5.49 6.21
CA THR A 141 -13.27 5.10 4.87
C THR A 141 -13.34 3.59 4.68
N PHE A 142 -12.89 2.81 5.64
CA PHE A 142 -12.62 1.36 5.53
C PHE A 142 -11.53 1.00 4.51
N LEU A 143 -10.92 1.96 3.84
CA LEU A 143 -9.72 1.73 3.04
C LEU A 143 -8.48 1.64 3.94
N ARG A 144 -7.57 0.74 3.56
CA ARG A 144 -6.34 0.48 4.31
C ARG A 144 -5.16 0.35 3.34
N ILE A 145 -3.98 0.72 3.83
CA ILE A 145 -2.70 0.28 3.28
C ILE A 145 -2.13 -0.68 4.30
N HIS A 146 -1.95 -1.97 3.93
CA HIS A 146 -1.70 -3.01 4.92
C HIS A 146 -0.82 -4.14 4.39
N GLY A 147 -0.36 -5.00 5.29
CA GLY A 147 0.32 -6.25 4.96
C GLY A 147 -0.61 -7.28 4.31
N THR A 148 -0.17 -8.52 4.22
CA THR A 148 -0.99 -9.60 3.65
C THR A 148 -0.52 -10.98 4.13
N ASN A 149 -1.45 -11.92 4.23
CA ASN A 149 -1.19 -13.35 4.35
C ASN A 149 -1.04 -14.05 2.99
N ALA A 150 -1.25 -13.31 1.87
CA ALA A 150 -1.19 -13.84 0.51
C ALA A 150 -0.18 -13.05 -0.37
N PRO A 151 1.14 -13.13 -0.08
CA PRO A 151 2.17 -12.30 -0.72
C PRO A 151 2.27 -12.54 -2.24
N GLY A 152 1.91 -13.70 -2.75
CA GLY A 152 1.88 -14.02 -4.17
C GLY A 152 0.87 -13.20 -4.99
N THR A 153 0.00 -12.42 -4.34
CA THR A 153 -0.99 -11.56 -4.98
C THR A 153 -0.57 -10.08 -5.07
N ILE A 154 0.66 -9.75 -4.65
CA ILE A 154 1.23 -8.41 -4.86
C ILE A 154 1.52 -8.23 -6.35
N GLY A 155 1.26 -7.02 -6.86
CA GLY A 155 1.31 -6.72 -8.29
C GLY A 155 0.06 -7.12 -9.07
N THR A 156 -1.04 -7.41 -8.37
CA THR A 156 -2.34 -7.75 -8.99
C THR A 156 -3.50 -6.95 -8.39
N ALA A 157 -4.61 -6.89 -9.12
CA ALA A 157 -5.84 -6.20 -8.73
C ALA A 157 -6.89 -7.20 -8.22
N VAL A 158 -6.78 -7.65 -6.96
CA VAL A 158 -7.66 -8.68 -6.41
C VAL A 158 -8.27 -8.36 -5.05
N SER A 159 -7.88 -7.24 -4.42
CA SER A 159 -8.42 -6.86 -3.10
C SER A 159 -9.81 -6.24 -3.18
N ASN A 160 -10.43 -6.04 -2.03
CA ASN A 160 -11.72 -5.36 -1.89
C ASN A 160 -11.58 -3.81 -1.75
N GLY A 161 -10.56 -3.22 -2.38
CA GLY A 161 -10.33 -1.78 -2.42
C GLY A 161 -9.00 -1.32 -1.84
N CYS A 162 -8.46 -2.07 -0.87
CA CYS A 162 -7.24 -1.71 -0.15
C CYS A 162 -5.96 -1.89 -0.98
N ALA A 163 -4.91 -1.14 -0.64
CA ALA A 163 -3.55 -1.35 -1.13
C ALA A 163 -2.81 -2.31 -0.18
N ARG A 164 -2.21 -3.38 -0.73
CA ARG A 164 -1.55 -4.44 0.03
C ARG A 164 -0.07 -4.51 -0.27
N LEU A 165 0.74 -4.73 0.76
CA LEU A 165 2.18 -4.96 0.68
C LEU A 165 2.53 -6.33 1.27
N VAL A 166 3.68 -6.88 0.93
CA VAL A 166 4.25 -7.96 1.75
C VAL A 166 4.53 -7.44 3.16
N ASN A 167 4.46 -8.31 4.16
CA ASN A 167 4.50 -7.90 5.57
C ASN A 167 5.73 -7.08 5.94
N ASP A 168 6.93 -7.45 5.49
CA ASP A 168 8.16 -6.72 5.79
C ASP A 168 8.13 -5.29 5.24
N GLN A 169 7.58 -5.10 4.05
CA GLN A 169 7.40 -3.78 3.43
C GLN A 169 6.31 -2.97 4.13
N ALA A 170 5.25 -3.64 4.58
CA ALA A 170 4.21 -2.99 5.39
C ALA A 170 4.78 -2.49 6.72
N VAL A 171 5.69 -3.25 7.36
CA VAL A 171 6.41 -2.84 8.57
C VAL A 171 7.32 -1.65 8.29
N ASP A 172 8.10 -1.68 7.20
CA ASP A 172 8.98 -0.57 6.82
C ASP A 172 8.18 0.72 6.56
N LEU A 173 7.13 0.65 5.74
CA LEU A 173 6.26 1.79 5.46
C LEU A 173 5.58 2.31 6.74
N TYR A 174 5.04 1.42 7.56
CA TYR A 174 4.40 1.76 8.82
C TYR A 174 5.32 2.56 9.75
N ASN A 175 6.58 2.18 9.86
CA ASN A 175 7.55 2.86 10.71
C ASN A 175 7.90 4.28 10.22
N ARG A 176 7.81 4.52 8.90
CA ARG A 176 8.11 5.81 8.28
C ARG A 176 6.94 6.79 8.34
N VAL A 177 5.73 6.30 8.19
CA VAL A 177 4.53 7.12 7.97
C VAL A 177 3.96 7.60 9.31
N PRO A 178 3.89 8.93 9.57
CA PRO A 178 3.23 9.46 10.75
C PRO A 178 1.70 9.46 10.60
N LEU A 179 0.99 9.65 11.71
CA LEU A 179 -0.41 10.04 11.68
C LEU A 179 -0.56 11.37 10.94
N GLN A 180 -1.71 11.59 10.30
CA GLN A 180 -2.04 12.74 9.48
C GLN A 180 -1.23 12.87 8.17
N ALA A 181 -0.37 11.90 7.84
CA ALA A 181 0.28 11.87 6.53
C ALA A 181 -0.79 11.84 5.42
N ARG A 182 -0.62 12.70 4.42
CA ARG A 182 -1.50 12.75 3.25
C ARG A 182 -1.31 11.50 2.38
N VAL A 183 -2.42 10.98 1.86
CA VAL A 183 -2.46 9.82 0.98
C VAL A 183 -3.27 10.15 -0.26
N VAL A 184 -2.68 9.94 -1.42
CA VAL A 184 -3.34 10.11 -2.73
C VAL A 184 -3.45 8.76 -3.41
N LEU A 185 -4.67 8.30 -3.60
CA LEU A 185 -4.98 7.13 -4.43
C LEU A 185 -5.40 7.64 -5.81
N TYR A 186 -4.53 7.44 -6.82
CA TYR A 186 -4.81 7.92 -8.18
C TYR A 186 -5.88 7.06 -8.86
N PRO A 187 -6.69 7.63 -9.76
CA PRO A 187 -7.67 6.85 -10.53
C PRO A 187 -7.01 5.75 -11.36
N GLN A 188 -7.68 4.61 -11.50
CA GLN A 188 -7.33 3.62 -12.52
C GLN A 188 -7.65 4.18 -13.90
N THR A 189 -6.78 3.95 -14.90
CA THR A 189 -7.14 4.10 -16.30
C THR A 189 -7.75 2.78 -16.77
N VAL A 190 -9.01 2.85 -17.12
CA VAL A 190 -9.72 1.75 -17.79
C VAL A 190 -9.20 1.62 -19.22
#